data_d357c63774f8c3416cebcc33ee0e11e6
#
_entry.id   d357c63774f8c3416cebcc33ee0e11e6
#
_cell.length_a   1.000
_cell.length_b   1.000
_cell.length_c   1.000
_cell.angle_alpha   90.00
_cell.angle_beta   90.00
_cell.angle_gamma   90.00
#
_symmetry.space_group_name_H-M   'P 1'
#
loop_
_entity.id
_entity.type
_entity.pdbx_description
1 polymer ?
#
loop_
_entity_poly.entity_id
_entity_poly.type
_entity_poly.pdbx_seq_one_letter_code
_entity_poly.pdbx_strand_id
1 'polypeptide(L)'
;MEIDGKRITIDGAIPRVAHLEQEWFEDVEKPELLVEALRKTTLAPDIFTFWQRLPELEPKYSYRMEADAIAALPIKRYSHWWEKQIDGAARNKVRKAQKKGIEVRLANFDDRFVEGITSIFNETPIRQGRHFLHYGKDFETVKRQFGRFLFREELFGAYLGEELVGFIMLANAGRYAVLGQIVSKIARRDLAPTNALLSKAVERCAEKGIPYLAYAYWLDGGLGEFKRSNGFQKFDLPRYFVPLTRKGELALHLGLHRGWKASIPDAVKGPLKKLRKFWHGFGK
;
A
#
# COMPACT_ATOMS: atom_id res chain seq x y z
N MET A 1 -20.71 -5.51 3.11
CA MET A 1 -21.90 -4.81 3.63
C MET A 1 -21.60 -3.33 3.76
N GLU A 2 -22.63 -2.49 3.87
CA GLU A 2 -22.45 -1.04 4.07
C GLU A 2 -23.07 -0.63 5.41
N ILE A 3 -22.35 0.19 6.18
CA ILE A 3 -22.77 0.73 7.48
C ILE A 3 -22.30 2.18 7.53
N ASP A 4 -23.20 3.12 7.77
CA ASP A 4 -22.91 4.56 7.85
C ASP A 4 -22.10 5.08 6.63
N GLY A 5 -22.51 4.67 5.42
CA GLY A 5 -21.85 5.01 4.16
C GLY A 5 -20.47 4.38 3.96
N LYS A 6 -20.03 3.50 4.86
CA LYS A 6 -18.74 2.81 4.79
C LYS A 6 -18.90 1.35 4.40
N ARG A 7 -18.11 0.91 3.46
CA ARG A 7 -18.08 -0.51 3.07
C ARG A 7 -17.21 -1.31 4.02
N ILE A 8 -17.83 -2.35 4.61
CA ILE A 8 -17.17 -3.28 5.52
C ILE A 8 -16.95 -4.61 4.83
N THR A 9 -15.74 -5.11 4.90
CA THR A 9 -15.32 -6.45 4.49
C THR A 9 -15.11 -7.31 5.73
N ILE A 10 -15.43 -8.60 5.64
CA ILE A 10 -15.22 -9.58 6.70
C ILE A 10 -14.34 -10.69 6.15
N ASP A 11 -13.15 -10.83 6.72
CA ASP A 11 -12.16 -11.82 6.34
C ASP A 11 -11.95 -12.88 7.43
N GLY A 12 -11.37 -14.00 7.01
CA GLY A 12 -11.07 -15.12 7.90
C GLY A 12 -12.28 -16.02 8.20
N ALA A 13 -11.99 -17.21 8.70
CA ALA A 13 -12.99 -18.18 9.16
C ALA A 13 -13.11 -18.16 10.69
N ILE A 14 -11.98 -18.20 11.39
CA ILE A 14 -11.87 -18.17 12.85
C ILE A 14 -10.56 -17.44 13.23
N PRO A 15 -10.61 -16.24 13.82
CA PRO A 15 -11.78 -15.37 13.96
C PRO A 15 -12.21 -14.74 12.62
N ARG A 16 -13.47 -14.32 12.53
CA ARG A 16 -13.99 -13.49 11.45
C ARG A 16 -13.72 -12.03 11.78
N VAL A 17 -12.89 -11.37 10.96
CA VAL A 17 -12.44 -10.01 11.22
C VAL A 17 -13.09 -9.03 10.25
N ALA A 18 -13.87 -8.10 10.78
CA ALA A 18 -14.45 -7.00 10.02
C ALA A 18 -13.45 -5.83 9.96
N HIS A 19 -13.35 -5.21 8.80
CA HIS A 19 -12.56 -3.99 8.59
C HIS A 19 -13.17 -3.15 7.46
N LEU A 20 -12.75 -1.89 7.33
CA LEU A 20 -13.15 -1.07 6.20
C LEU A 20 -12.55 -1.64 4.91
N GLU A 21 -13.35 -1.75 3.83
CA GLU A 21 -12.86 -2.16 2.50
C GLU A 21 -11.74 -1.23 2.03
N GLN A 22 -11.84 0.03 2.40
CA GLN A 22 -10.91 1.08 2.00
C GLN A 22 -10.18 1.70 3.20
N GLU A 23 -9.68 0.86 4.10
CA GLU A 23 -9.02 1.31 5.33
C GLU A 23 -7.85 2.29 5.12
N TRP A 24 -7.22 2.31 3.94
CA TRP A 24 -6.18 3.27 3.59
C TRP A 24 -6.70 4.68 3.29
N PHE A 25 -7.99 4.84 3.04
CA PHE A 25 -8.58 6.09 2.55
C PHE A 25 -9.71 6.62 3.41
N GLU A 26 -10.30 5.77 4.25
CA GLU A 26 -11.47 6.10 5.06
C GLU A 26 -11.13 6.13 6.55
N ASP A 27 -11.61 7.15 7.24
CA ASP A 27 -11.44 7.31 8.69
C ASP A 27 -12.61 6.72 9.47
N VAL A 28 -12.35 6.33 10.72
CA VAL A 28 -13.36 5.89 11.69
C VAL A 28 -13.38 6.91 12.83
N GLU A 29 -14.21 7.94 12.69
CA GLU A 29 -14.31 9.01 13.69
C GLU A 29 -15.14 8.60 14.91
N LYS A 30 -16.17 7.77 14.69
CA LYS A 30 -17.11 7.28 15.70
C LYS A 30 -17.18 5.75 15.67
N PRO A 31 -16.14 5.07 16.18
CA PRO A 31 -16.08 3.60 16.12
C PRO A 31 -17.24 2.92 16.85
N GLU A 32 -17.83 3.57 17.86
CA GLU A 32 -18.94 3.03 18.64
C GLU A 32 -20.15 2.72 17.76
N LEU A 33 -20.46 3.59 16.78
CA LEU A 33 -21.59 3.39 15.87
C LEU A 33 -21.39 2.16 14.98
N LEU A 34 -20.17 1.98 14.46
CA LEU A 34 -19.82 0.80 13.66
C LEU A 34 -19.84 -0.47 14.52
N VAL A 35 -19.31 -0.41 15.73
CA VAL A 35 -19.31 -1.55 16.67
C VAL A 35 -20.73 -1.98 17.00
N GLU A 36 -21.62 -1.04 17.31
CA GLU A 36 -23.02 -1.33 17.62
C GLU A 36 -23.75 -1.95 16.42
N ALA A 37 -23.57 -1.39 15.24
CA ALA A 37 -24.16 -1.92 14.01
C ALA A 37 -23.62 -3.32 13.65
N LEU A 38 -22.31 -3.55 13.79
CA LEU A 38 -21.69 -4.85 13.54
C LEU A 38 -22.14 -5.93 14.49
N ARG A 39 -22.42 -5.61 15.76
CA ARG A 39 -22.99 -6.54 16.73
C ARG A 39 -24.40 -7.01 16.39
N LYS A 40 -25.17 -6.16 15.69
CA LYS A 40 -26.55 -6.45 15.28
C LYS A 40 -26.65 -7.17 13.94
N THR A 41 -25.54 -7.26 13.17
CA THR A 41 -25.57 -7.89 11.85
C THR A 41 -25.67 -9.42 11.93
N THR A 42 -26.41 -10.02 11.00
CA THR A 42 -26.48 -11.49 10.83
C THR A 42 -25.17 -12.11 10.34
N LEU A 43 -24.25 -11.30 9.79
CA LEU A 43 -22.93 -11.77 9.37
C LEU A 43 -22.02 -12.12 10.55
N ALA A 44 -22.36 -11.70 11.77
CA ALA A 44 -21.70 -12.06 13.03
C ALA A 44 -20.16 -12.09 12.96
N PRO A 45 -19.48 -10.97 12.65
CA PRO A 45 -18.02 -10.89 12.76
C PRO A 45 -17.61 -11.01 14.24
N ASP A 46 -16.43 -11.58 14.48
CA ASP A 46 -15.90 -11.76 15.83
C ASP A 46 -15.14 -10.56 16.35
N ILE A 47 -14.42 -9.87 15.46
CA ILE A 47 -13.56 -8.72 15.75
C ILE A 47 -13.80 -7.63 14.71
N PHE A 48 -13.83 -6.37 15.13
CA PHE A 48 -13.70 -5.21 14.25
C PHE A 48 -12.32 -4.59 14.42
N THR A 49 -11.64 -4.27 13.30
CA THR A 49 -10.35 -3.58 13.32
C THR A 49 -10.37 -2.35 12.42
N PHE A 50 -9.68 -1.30 12.85
CA PHE A 50 -9.53 -0.08 12.10
C PHE A 50 -8.25 0.66 12.49
N TRP A 51 -7.73 1.51 11.57
CA TRP A 51 -6.57 2.36 11.83
C TRP A 51 -6.97 3.76 12.24
N GLN A 52 -6.16 4.33 13.12
CA GLN A 52 -6.03 5.77 13.25
C GLN A 52 -5.14 6.30 12.14
N ARG A 53 -5.43 7.49 11.64
CA ARG A 53 -4.80 8.01 10.42
C ARG A 53 -3.79 9.12 10.72
N LEU A 54 -2.81 9.29 9.81
CA LEU A 54 -1.92 10.44 9.83
C LEU A 54 -2.72 11.77 9.78
N PRO A 55 -2.26 12.81 10.48
CA PRO A 55 -1.00 12.90 11.25
C PRO A 55 -1.07 12.41 12.70
N GLU A 56 -2.16 11.80 13.11
CA GLU A 56 -2.48 11.49 14.50
C GLU A 56 -1.82 10.20 14.95
N LEU A 57 -0.79 10.31 15.80
CA LEU A 57 0.00 9.18 16.25
C LEU A 57 -0.37 8.72 17.67
N GLU A 58 -0.87 9.64 18.50
CA GLU A 58 -1.27 9.31 19.86
C GLU A 58 -2.61 8.59 19.88
N PRO A 59 -2.75 7.49 20.64
CA PRO A 59 -4.00 6.73 20.71
C PRO A 59 -5.19 7.58 21.15
N LYS A 60 -6.31 7.55 20.40
CA LYS A 60 -7.54 8.30 20.68
C LYS A 60 -8.59 7.50 21.43
N TYR A 61 -8.55 6.16 21.29
CA TYR A 61 -9.62 5.30 21.79
C TYR A 61 -9.07 4.30 22.82
N SER A 62 -9.91 3.91 23.77
CA SER A 62 -9.56 2.98 24.86
C SER A 62 -9.68 1.49 24.47
N TYR A 63 -9.79 1.17 23.17
CA TYR A 63 -9.80 -0.20 22.68
C TYR A 63 -8.40 -0.83 22.71
N ARG A 64 -8.34 -2.16 22.66
CA ARG A 64 -7.08 -2.86 22.47
C ARG A 64 -6.38 -2.33 21.22
N MET A 65 -5.13 -1.91 21.36
CA MET A 65 -4.37 -1.27 20.30
C MET A 65 -3.06 -2.01 20.06
N GLU A 66 -2.66 -2.07 18.80
CA GLU A 66 -1.34 -2.50 18.33
C GLU A 66 -0.80 -1.43 17.39
N ALA A 67 0.52 -1.28 17.33
CA ALA A 67 1.14 -0.32 16.43
C ALA A 67 1.44 -0.97 15.08
N ASP A 68 0.92 -0.38 14.00
CA ASP A 68 1.29 -0.75 12.63
C ASP A 68 2.33 0.22 12.07
N ALA A 69 3.47 -0.34 11.68
CA ALA A 69 4.57 0.43 11.11
C ALA A 69 4.29 0.82 9.66
N ILE A 70 4.00 2.08 9.42
CA ILE A 70 3.70 2.65 8.10
C ILE A 70 4.90 3.46 7.60
N ALA A 71 5.18 3.37 6.30
CA ALA A 71 6.14 4.24 5.66
C ALA A 71 5.41 5.50 5.16
N ALA A 72 5.81 6.66 5.63
CA ALA A 72 5.30 7.92 5.12
C ALA A 72 6.43 8.96 4.98
N LEU A 73 6.28 9.84 4.01
CA LEU A 73 7.18 10.94 3.73
C LEU A 73 6.49 12.24 4.17
N PRO A 74 7.01 12.93 5.20
CA PRO A 74 6.52 14.27 5.55
C PRO A 74 6.92 15.27 4.47
N ILE A 75 5.94 16.03 3.97
CA ILE A 75 6.14 17.00 2.89
C ILE A 75 5.79 18.39 3.39
N LYS A 76 6.78 19.28 3.39
CA LYS A 76 6.59 20.73 3.62
C LYS A 76 6.49 21.47 2.28
N ARG A 77 7.47 21.26 1.43
CA ARG A 77 7.58 21.78 0.06
C ARG A 77 8.55 20.90 -0.73
N TYR A 78 8.43 20.85 -2.03
CA TYR A 78 9.29 20.04 -2.89
C TYR A 78 10.78 20.35 -2.74
N SER A 79 11.17 21.63 -2.68
CA SER A 79 12.57 22.04 -2.49
C SER A 79 13.17 21.52 -1.21
N HIS A 80 12.41 21.49 -0.10
CA HIS A 80 12.87 20.92 1.16
C HIS A 80 13.14 19.41 1.06
N TRP A 81 12.23 18.67 0.43
CA TRP A 81 12.45 17.24 0.17
C TRP A 81 13.69 17.02 -0.69
N TRP A 82 13.81 17.76 -1.78
CA TRP A 82 14.92 17.67 -2.73
C TRP A 82 16.29 17.96 -2.11
N GLU A 83 16.38 18.95 -1.23
CA GLU A 83 17.63 19.38 -0.65
C GLU A 83 18.01 18.61 0.64
N LYS A 84 17.01 18.22 1.45
CA LYS A 84 17.23 17.79 2.83
C LYS A 84 16.78 16.36 3.13
N GLN A 85 15.83 15.81 2.38
CA GLN A 85 15.23 14.51 2.76
C GLN A 85 15.67 13.37 1.83
N ILE A 86 15.73 13.59 0.52
CA ILE A 86 16.19 12.59 -0.45
C ILE A 86 17.71 12.45 -0.37
N ASP A 87 18.24 11.21 -0.37
CA ASP A 87 19.68 11.01 -0.39
C ASP A 87 20.31 11.35 -1.76
N GLY A 88 21.65 11.50 -1.77
CA GLY A 88 22.39 11.88 -2.97
C GLY A 88 22.26 10.86 -4.09
N ALA A 89 22.23 9.56 -3.76
CA ALA A 89 22.12 8.49 -4.76
C ALA A 89 20.74 8.47 -5.42
N ALA A 90 19.67 8.61 -4.63
CA ALA A 90 18.31 8.68 -5.15
C ALA A 90 18.08 9.96 -5.97
N ARG A 91 18.61 11.11 -5.52
CA ARG A 91 18.59 12.38 -6.26
C ARG A 91 19.29 12.26 -7.62
N ASN A 92 20.44 11.62 -7.65
CA ASN A 92 21.17 11.37 -8.91
C ASN A 92 20.39 10.46 -9.86
N LYS A 93 19.61 9.50 -9.35
CA LYS A 93 18.70 8.68 -10.18
C LYS A 93 17.59 9.52 -10.81
N VAL A 94 17.00 10.48 -10.07
CA VAL A 94 16.02 11.40 -10.66
C VAL A 94 16.64 12.22 -11.79
N ARG A 95 17.82 12.84 -11.56
CA ARG A 95 18.56 13.60 -12.60
C ARG A 95 18.92 12.72 -13.79
N LYS A 96 19.35 11.48 -13.55
CA LYS A 96 19.65 10.51 -14.61
C LYS A 96 18.42 10.23 -15.47
N ALA A 97 17.25 10.01 -14.85
CA ALA A 97 16.02 9.76 -15.57
C ALA A 97 15.70 10.92 -16.53
N GLN A 98 15.72 12.15 -16.03
CA GLN A 98 15.48 13.36 -16.82
C GLN A 98 16.50 13.48 -17.98
N LYS A 99 17.81 13.33 -17.68
CA LYS A 99 18.87 13.41 -18.70
C LYS A 99 18.76 12.32 -19.78
N LYS A 100 18.18 11.17 -19.44
CA LYS A 100 17.97 10.04 -20.36
C LYS A 100 16.62 10.10 -21.10
N GLY A 101 15.90 11.20 -21.01
CA GLY A 101 14.67 11.45 -21.75
C GLY A 101 13.42 10.83 -21.12
N ILE A 102 13.46 10.47 -19.84
CA ILE A 102 12.25 10.08 -19.12
C ILE A 102 11.43 11.32 -18.79
N GLU A 103 10.25 11.40 -19.35
CA GLU A 103 9.25 12.42 -19.06
C GLU A 103 8.13 11.87 -18.20
N VAL A 104 7.80 12.55 -17.11
CA VAL A 104 6.67 12.19 -16.26
C VAL A 104 5.52 13.15 -16.51
N ARG A 105 4.41 12.61 -17.01
CA ARG A 105 3.21 13.38 -17.39
C ARG A 105 1.99 12.90 -16.61
N LEU A 106 1.06 13.80 -16.30
CA LEU A 106 -0.28 13.44 -15.87
C LEU A 106 -0.94 12.63 -17.00
N ALA A 107 -1.57 11.53 -16.65
CA ALA A 107 -2.19 10.61 -17.61
C ALA A 107 -3.69 10.48 -17.35
N ASN A 108 -4.45 10.29 -18.42
CA ASN A 108 -5.83 9.83 -18.34
C ASN A 108 -5.87 8.30 -18.29
N PHE A 109 -6.87 7.75 -17.64
CA PHE A 109 -7.09 6.30 -17.63
C PHE A 109 -7.84 5.86 -18.89
N ASP A 110 -7.21 6.10 -20.04
CA ASP A 110 -7.71 5.68 -21.36
C ASP A 110 -7.14 4.30 -21.75
N ASP A 111 -7.62 3.78 -22.87
CA ASP A 111 -7.24 2.45 -23.35
C ASP A 111 -5.72 2.36 -23.62
N ARG A 112 -5.10 3.39 -24.16
CA ARG A 112 -3.65 3.45 -24.41
C ARG A 112 -2.85 3.35 -23.11
N PHE A 113 -3.29 4.03 -22.05
CA PHE A 113 -2.65 3.94 -20.75
C PHE A 113 -2.82 2.56 -20.10
N VAL A 114 -4.03 1.97 -20.23
CA VAL A 114 -4.32 0.61 -19.73
C VAL A 114 -3.51 -0.45 -20.47
N GLU A 115 -3.34 -0.33 -21.80
CA GLU A 115 -2.44 -1.18 -22.59
C GLU A 115 -0.99 -1.08 -22.10
N GLY A 116 -0.53 0.14 -21.83
CA GLY A 116 0.79 0.38 -21.27
C GLY A 116 0.99 -0.27 -19.89
N ILE A 117 0.00 -0.15 -18.99
CA ILE A 117 0.01 -0.85 -17.69
C ILE A 117 0.04 -2.37 -17.89
N THR A 118 -0.79 -2.91 -18.79
CA THR A 118 -0.86 -4.33 -19.10
C THR A 118 0.49 -4.84 -19.61
N SER A 119 1.15 -4.09 -20.49
CA SER A 119 2.50 -4.39 -20.99
C SER A 119 3.54 -4.41 -19.85
N ILE A 120 3.50 -3.44 -18.92
CA ILE A 120 4.40 -3.39 -17.76
C ILE A 120 4.17 -4.59 -16.83
N PHE A 121 2.92 -4.98 -16.61
CA PHE A 121 2.59 -6.11 -15.74
C PHE A 121 3.04 -7.45 -16.31
N ASN A 122 2.94 -7.60 -17.62
CA ASN A 122 3.23 -8.86 -18.32
C ASN A 122 4.69 -8.99 -18.82
N GLU A 123 5.56 -8.04 -18.46
CA GLU A 123 6.98 -8.09 -18.84
C GLU A 123 7.70 -9.31 -18.23
N THR A 124 7.40 -9.67 -16.98
CA THR A 124 8.04 -10.81 -16.31
C THR A 124 7.18 -11.34 -15.15
N PRO A 125 7.10 -12.68 -14.99
CA PRO A 125 6.38 -13.29 -13.89
C PRO A 125 7.06 -13.11 -12.52
N ILE A 126 8.36 -12.81 -12.50
CA ILE A 126 9.14 -12.67 -11.26
C ILE A 126 9.67 -11.25 -11.13
N ARG A 127 9.34 -10.58 -10.01
CA ARG A 127 9.89 -9.29 -9.61
C ARG A 127 10.46 -9.38 -8.22
N GLN A 128 11.68 -8.87 -8.01
CA GLN A 128 12.36 -8.89 -6.70
C GLN A 128 12.42 -10.31 -6.07
N GLY A 129 12.61 -11.34 -6.89
CA GLY A 129 12.70 -12.74 -6.44
C GLY A 129 11.37 -13.36 -5.99
N ARG A 130 10.23 -12.72 -6.29
CA ARG A 130 8.89 -13.22 -5.93
C ARG A 130 7.99 -13.22 -7.17
N HIS A 131 6.99 -14.10 -7.17
CA HIS A 131 5.94 -14.07 -8.17
C HIS A 131 5.25 -12.71 -8.17
N PHE A 132 5.13 -12.09 -9.34
CA PHE A 132 4.50 -10.78 -9.48
C PHE A 132 2.98 -10.94 -9.58
N LEU A 133 2.28 -10.42 -8.60
CA LEU A 133 0.83 -10.59 -8.42
C LEU A 133 -0.01 -10.10 -9.62
N HIS A 134 0.53 -9.19 -10.43
CA HIS A 134 -0.18 -8.64 -11.58
C HIS A 134 0.18 -9.31 -12.91
N TYR A 135 1.15 -10.23 -12.91
CA TYR A 135 1.52 -10.98 -14.12
C TYR A 135 0.37 -11.87 -14.60
N GLY A 136 0.15 -11.92 -15.89
CA GLY A 136 -0.91 -12.70 -16.53
C GLY A 136 -2.27 -11.99 -16.59
N LYS A 137 -2.40 -10.75 -16.08
CA LYS A 137 -3.64 -9.97 -16.22
C LYS A 137 -3.78 -9.46 -17.64
N ASP A 138 -4.95 -9.69 -18.21
CA ASP A 138 -5.35 -9.12 -19.49
C ASP A 138 -5.81 -7.66 -19.36
N PHE A 139 -6.02 -7.02 -20.49
CA PHE A 139 -6.45 -5.64 -20.60
C PHE A 139 -7.75 -5.36 -19.81
N GLU A 140 -8.78 -6.19 -19.99
CA GLU A 140 -10.07 -6.01 -19.34
C GLU A 140 -9.99 -6.12 -17.81
N THR A 141 -9.17 -7.06 -17.34
CA THR A 141 -8.91 -7.23 -15.90
C THR A 141 -8.18 -6.02 -15.33
N VAL A 142 -7.18 -5.49 -16.02
CA VAL A 142 -6.46 -4.26 -15.61
C VAL A 142 -7.42 -3.09 -15.60
N LYS A 143 -8.16 -2.86 -16.69
CA LYS A 143 -9.13 -1.77 -16.83
C LYS A 143 -10.16 -1.78 -15.70
N ARG A 144 -10.78 -2.93 -15.43
CA ARG A 144 -11.77 -3.08 -14.36
C ARG A 144 -11.17 -2.88 -12.96
N GLN A 145 -10.00 -3.47 -12.67
CA GLN A 145 -9.42 -3.42 -11.33
C GLN A 145 -8.86 -2.05 -10.96
N PHE A 146 -8.20 -1.38 -11.90
CA PHE A 146 -7.55 -0.11 -11.64
C PHE A 146 -8.43 1.10 -11.97
N GLY A 147 -9.56 0.90 -12.67
CA GLY A 147 -10.58 1.93 -12.90
C GLY A 147 -11.50 2.22 -11.70
N ARG A 148 -11.46 1.40 -10.64
CA ARG A 148 -12.43 1.46 -9.53
C ARG A 148 -12.35 2.72 -8.68
N PHE A 149 -11.19 3.37 -8.57
CA PHE A 149 -10.92 4.44 -7.62
C PHE A 149 -10.42 5.74 -8.26
N LEU A 150 -10.65 5.90 -9.57
CA LEU A 150 -10.18 7.07 -10.34
C LEU A 150 -10.72 8.40 -9.81
N PHE A 151 -11.85 8.39 -9.09
CA PHE A 151 -12.42 9.59 -8.48
C PHE A 151 -11.56 10.22 -7.38
N ARG A 152 -10.57 9.49 -6.85
CA ARG A 152 -9.62 9.98 -5.83
C ARG A 152 -8.16 9.85 -6.25
N GLU A 153 -7.87 9.30 -7.42
CA GLU A 153 -6.52 9.02 -7.89
C GLU A 153 -6.09 9.96 -9.02
N GLU A 154 -4.87 10.46 -8.93
CA GLU A 154 -4.16 11.07 -10.04
C GLU A 154 -3.17 10.04 -10.59
N LEU A 155 -3.14 9.92 -11.91
CA LEU A 155 -2.30 8.97 -12.61
C LEU A 155 -1.13 9.72 -13.26
N PHE A 156 0.09 9.23 -13.05
CA PHE A 156 1.24 9.74 -13.78
C PHE A 156 1.91 8.59 -14.53
N GLY A 157 2.20 8.83 -15.80
CA GLY A 157 3.01 7.94 -16.63
C GLY A 157 4.43 8.47 -16.77
N ALA A 158 5.41 7.59 -16.66
CA ALA A 158 6.77 7.85 -17.09
C ALA A 158 6.95 7.33 -18.51
N TYR A 159 7.36 8.18 -19.43
CA TYR A 159 7.47 7.89 -20.84
C TYR A 159 8.91 8.01 -21.31
N LEU A 160 9.31 7.14 -22.24
CA LEU A 160 10.50 7.27 -23.07
C LEU A 160 10.02 7.42 -24.52
N GLY A 161 10.01 8.65 -25.04
CA GLY A 161 9.25 8.98 -26.24
C GLY A 161 7.76 8.70 -26.00
N GLU A 162 7.17 7.82 -26.80
CA GLU A 162 5.75 7.42 -26.68
C GLU A 162 5.55 6.14 -25.85
N GLU A 163 6.62 5.43 -25.47
CA GLU A 163 6.53 4.21 -24.67
C GLU A 163 6.26 4.53 -23.21
N LEU A 164 5.16 3.99 -22.64
CA LEU A 164 4.94 4.00 -21.20
C LEU A 164 5.91 2.99 -20.53
N VAL A 165 6.90 3.50 -19.83
CA VAL A 165 7.94 2.71 -19.15
C VAL A 165 7.72 2.56 -17.64
N GLY A 166 6.77 3.28 -17.10
CA GLY A 166 6.36 3.19 -15.70
C GLY A 166 5.15 4.04 -15.41
N PHE A 167 4.47 3.76 -14.29
CA PHE A 167 3.32 4.55 -13.85
C PHE A 167 3.22 4.61 -12.34
N ILE A 168 2.47 5.60 -11.86
CA ILE A 168 2.10 5.74 -10.46
C ILE A 168 0.62 6.10 -10.36
N MET A 169 -0.05 5.51 -9.37
CA MET A 169 -1.38 5.88 -8.93
C MET A 169 -1.27 6.56 -7.58
N LEU A 170 -1.57 7.84 -7.56
CA LEU A 170 -1.48 8.70 -6.39
C LEU A 170 -2.89 9.02 -5.89
N ALA A 171 -3.30 8.35 -4.82
CA ALA A 171 -4.62 8.56 -4.25
C ALA A 171 -4.60 9.65 -3.18
N ASN A 172 -5.58 10.56 -3.23
CA ASN A 172 -5.79 11.59 -2.21
C ASN A 172 -6.71 11.05 -1.13
N ALA A 173 -6.23 11.02 0.11
CA ALA A 173 -6.99 10.60 1.30
C ALA A 173 -7.28 11.80 2.25
N GLY A 174 -7.34 13.02 1.74
CA GLY A 174 -7.57 14.25 2.49
C GLY A 174 -6.29 14.77 3.14
N ARG A 175 -6.00 14.38 4.37
CA ARG A 175 -4.82 14.86 5.13
C ARG A 175 -3.49 14.22 4.72
N TYR A 176 -3.51 13.21 3.88
CA TYR A 176 -2.34 12.60 3.27
C TYR A 176 -2.68 12.00 1.90
N ALA A 177 -1.66 11.72 1.11
CA ALA A 177 -1.78 10.94 -0.11
C ALA A 177 -1.21 9.53 0.09
N VAL A 178 -1.68 8.60 -0.73
CA VAL A 178 -1.22 7.20 -0.72
C VAL A 178 -0.68 6.84 -2.09
N LEU A 179 0.51 6.23 -2.13
CA LEU A 179 1.01 5.54 -3.31
C LEU A 179 0.28 4.21 -3.45
N GLY A 180 -0.79 4.18 -4.23
CA GLY A 180 -1.56 2.97 -4.49
C GLY A 180 -0.78 1.96 -5.33
N GLN A 181 -0.15 2.44 -6.40
CA GLN A 181 0.75 1.67 -7.26
C GLN A 181 1.91 2.53 -7.72
N ILE A 182 3.11 1.95 -7.77
CA ILE A 182 4.27 2.50 -8.47
C ILE A 182 5.03 1.35 -9.09
N VAL A 183 4.99 1.24 -10.42
CA VAL A 183 5.59 0.12 -11.16
C VAL A 183 6.25 0.65 -12.42
N SER A 184 7.41 0.08 -12.77
CA SER A 184 8.09 0.38 -14.02
C SER A 184 8.60 -0.88 -14.72
N LYS A 185 8.87 -0.79 -16.01
CA LYS A 185 9.51 -1.87 -16.79
C LYS A 185 10.88 -2.20 -16.21
N ILE A 186 11.15 -3.48 -16.04
CA ILE A 186 12.45 -3.98 -15.56
C ILE A 186 13.52 -3.72 -16.63
N ALA A 187 13.19 -3.91 -17.90
CA ALA A 187 14.07 -3.61 -19.04
C ALA A 187 14.51 -2.14 -19.10
N ARG A 188 13.81 -1.22 -18.40
CA ARG A 188 14.14 0.22 -18.35
C ARG A 188 14.60 0.68 -16.95
N ARG A 189 14.92 -0.27 -16.07
CA ARG A 189 15.34 0.04 -14.68
C ARG A 189 16.59 0.91 -14.62
N ASP A 190 17.49 0.73 -15.55
CA ASP A 190 18.71 1.54 -15.68
C ASP A 190 18.43 3.02 -15.91
N LEU A 191 17.28 3.39 -16.50
CA LEU A 191 16.82 4.77 -16.70
C LEU A 191 16.16 5.39 -15.46
N ALA A 192 15.97 4.61 -14.38
CA ALA A 192 15.39 5.04 -13.10
C ALA A 192 13.98 5.70 -13.18
N PRO A 193 13.03 5.20 -13.98
CA PRO A 193 11.70 5.80 -14.13
C PRO A 193 10.92 5.85 -12.81
N THR A 194 11.10 4.87 -11.91
CA THR A 194 10.45 4.84 -10.58
C THR A 194 10.87 6.03 -9.71
N ASN A 195 12.14 6.46 -9.77
CA ASN A 195 12.60 7.64 -9.04
C ASN A 195 12.01 8.94 -9.60
N ALA A 196 11.88 9.05 -10.94
CA ALA A 196 11.22 10.19 -11.58
C ALA A 196 9.74 10.27 -11.23
N LEU A 197 9.02 9.15 -11.25
CA LEU A 197 7.62 9.06 -10.83
C LEU A 197 7.41 9.47 -9.38
N LEU A 198 8.25 8.98 -8.47
CA LEU A 198 8.16 9.37 -7.05
C LEU A 198 8.45 10.86 -6.86
N SER A 199 9.46 11.40 -7.55
CA SER A 199 9.76 12.85 -7.54
C SER A 199 8.54 13.67 -7.96
N LYS A 200 7.83 13.25 -9.00
CA LYS A 200 6.60 13.93 -9.46
C LYS A 200 5.46 13.80 -8.45
N ALA A 201 5.31 12.65 -7.79
CA ALA A 201 4.32 12.49 -6.74
C ALA A 201 4.57 13.41 -5.53
N VAL A 202 5.84 13.56 -5.12
CA VAL A 202 6.20 14.50 -4.03
C VAL A 202 5.94 15.94 -4.44
N GLU A 203 6.31 16.33 -5.67
CA GLU A 203 6.01 17.64 -6.24
C GLU A 203 4.51 17.92 -6.19
N ARG A 204 3.71 16.96 -6.66
CA ARG A 204 2.24 17.08 -6.69
C ARG A 204 1.61 17.20 -5.31
N CYS A 205 2.10 16.42 -4.33
CA CYS A 205 1.66 16.57 -2.94
C CYS A 205 2.00 17.94 -2.37
N ALA A 206 3.20 18.47 -2.66
CA ALA A 206 3.62 19.80 -2.21
C ALA A 206 2.76 20.91 -2.84
N GLU A 207 2.46 20.83 -4.15
CA GLU A 207 1.57 21.76 -4.86
C GLU A 207 0.17 21.81 -4.25
N LYS A 208 -0.35 20.65 -3.82
CA LYS A 208 -1.68 20.50 -3.20
C LYS A 208 -1.70 20.77 -1.69
N GLY A 209 -0.56 21.07 -1.07
CA GLY A 209 -0.45 21.26 0.36
C GLY A 209 -0.72 19.98 1.18
N ILE A 210 -0.54 18.79 0.58
CA ILE A 210 -0.72 17.51 1.26
C ILE A 210 0.52 17.22 2.11
N PRO A 211 0.40 17.13 3.44
CA PRO A 211 1.57 17.10 4.33
C PRO A 211 2.27 15.75 4.42
N TYR A 212 1.65 14.67 3.94
CA TYR A 212 2.23 13.32 4.01
C TYR A 212 1.96 12.52 2.74
N LEU A 213 2.97 11.78 2.28
CA LEU A 213 2.84 10.76 1.25
C LEU A 213 3.09 9.38 1.87
N ALA A 214 2.05 8.58 2.06
CA ALA A 214 2.14 7.23 2.60
C ALA A 214 2.47 6.22 1.50
N TYR A 215 3.34 5.24 1.83
CA TYR A 215 3.70 4.16 0.92
C TYR A 215 3.68 2.81 1.64
N ALA A 216 2.49 2.31 1.93
CA ALA A 216 2.23 1.04 2.59
C ALA A 216 3.04 0.84 3.91
N TYR A 217 3.24 -0.40 4.33
CA TYR A 217 3.99 -0.72 5.56
C TYR A 217 5.47 -0.40 5.46
N TRP A 218 6.07 -0.08 6.60
CA TRP A 218 7.53 -0.03 6.73
C TRP A 218 8.09 -1.45 6.58
N LEU A 219 9.07 -1.61 5.71
CA LEU A 219 9.65 -2.91 5.38
C LEU A 219 11.18 -2.81 5.38
N ASP A 220 11.83 -3.95 5.60
CA ASP A 220 13.26 -4.13 5.38
C ASP A 220 13.57 -4.62 3.97
N GLY A 221 14.88 -4.68 3.63
CA GLY A 221 15.35 -5.09 2.32
C GLY A 221 15.26 -3.99 1.26
N GLY A 222 15.34 -4.37 0.00
CA GLY A 222 15.50 -3.41 -1.12
C GLY A 222 14.36 -2.39 -1.26
N LEU A 223 13.12 -2.76 -0.93
CA LEU A 223 12.01 -1.80 -0.92
C LEU A 223 12.12 -0.84 0.26
N GLY A 224 12.56 -1.33 1.43
CA GLY A 224 12.84 -0.49 2.58
C GLY A 224 13.97 0.50 2.32
N GLU A 225 15.05 0.06 1.66
CA GLU A 225 16.14 0.95 1.24
C GLU A 225 15.67 2.01 0.25
N PHE A 226 14.84 1.62 -0.72
CA PHE A 226 14.22 2.58 -1.65
C PHE A 226 13.40 3.63 -0.90
N LYS A 227 12.63 3.24 0.10
CA LYS A 227 11.85 4.17 0.94
C LYS A 227 12.78 5.11 1.71
N ARG A 228 13.76 4.57 2.45
CA ARG A 228 14.71 5.38 3.23
C ARG A 228 15.48 6.37 2.36
N SER A 229 16.03 5.91 1.23
CA SER A 229 16.80 6.77 0.31
C SER A 229 15.98 7.90 -0.31
N ASN A 230 14.65 7.75 -0.37
CA ASN A 230 13.74 8.80 -0.85
C ASN A 230 13.11 9.62 0.30
N GLY A 231 13.60 9.48 1.54
CA GLY A 231 13.20 10.31 2.67
C GLY A 231 11.96 9.84 3.42
N PHE A 232 11.42 8.65 3.12
CA PHE A 232 10.35 8.06 3.93
C PHE A 232 10.85 7.73 5.32
N GLN A 233 9.97 7.91 6.29
CA GLN A 233 10.17 7.62 7.70
C GLN A 233 9.18 6.57 8.16
N LYS A 234 9.51 5.89 9.26
CA LYS A 234 8.62 4.97 9.94
C LYS A 234 7.68 5.75 10.85
N PHE A 235 6.39 5.50 10.74
CA PHE A 235 5.35 5.97 11.65
C PHE A 235 4.62 4.77 12.22
N ASP A 236 4.52 4.70 13.53
CA ASP A 236 3.77 3.67 14.23
C ASP A 236 2.34 4.18 14.46
N LEU A 237 1.39 3.73 13.63
CA LEU A 237 -0.01 4.14 13.70
C LEU A 237 -0.81 3.19 14.59
N PRO A 238 -1.66 3.71 15.48
CA PRO A 238 -2.58 2.90 16.26
C PRO A 238 -3.56 2.14 15.37
N ARG A 239 -3.54 0.81 15.45
CA ARG A 239 -4.58 -0.09 14.94
C ARG A 239 -5.38 -0.63 16.11
N TYR A 240 -6.67 -0.41 16.08
CA TYR A 240 -7.57 -0.86 17.13
C TYR A 240 -8.22 -2.18 16.78
N PHE A 241 -8.45 -2.99 17.82
CA PHE A 241 -9.13 -4.27 17.74
C PHE A 241 -10.24 -4.31 18.79
N VAL A 242 -11.49 -4.38 18.32
CA VAL A 242 -12.68 -4.37 19.15
C VAL A 242 -13.34 -5.73 19.09
N PRO A 243 -13.42 -6.51 20.20
CA PRO A 243 -14.14 -7.77 20.21
C PRO A 243 -15.64 -7.49 20.10
N LEU A 244 -16.29 -8.18 19.16
CA LEU A 244 -17.74 -8.12 18.94
C LEU A 244 -18.46 -9.29 19.59
N THR A 245 -17.76 -10.41 19.78
CA THR A 245 -18.26 -11.66 20.39
C THR A 245 -17.29 -12.19 21.43
N ARG A 246 -17.75 -13.13 22.31
CA ARG A 246 -16.87 -13.86 23.24
C ARG A 246 -15.76 -14.64 22.51
N LYS A 247 -16.04 -15.15 21.30
CA LYS A 247 -15.03 -15.80 20.45
C LYS A 247 -13.96 -14.81 20.00
N GLY A 248 -14.37 -13.60 19.64
CA GLY A 248 -13.46 -12.50 19.28
C GLY A 248 -12.56 -12.09 20.44
N GLU A 249 -13.12 -12.02 21.65
CA GLU A 249 -12.35 -11.72 22.87
C GLU A 249 -11.28 -12.77 23.14
N LEU A 250 -11.66 -14.05 23.07
CA LEU A 250 -10.71 -15.17 23.21
C LEU A 250 -9.65 -15.16 22.09
N ALA A 251 -10.06 -14.90 20.85
CA ALA A 251 -9.14 -14.83 19.72
C ALA A 251 -8.12 -13.68 19.87
N LEU A 252 -8.54 -12.53 20.38
CA LEU A 252 -7.62 -11.42 20.69
C LEU A 252 -6.66 -11.80 21.83
N HIS A 253 -7.14 -12.46 22.86
CA HIS A 253 -6.32 -12.92 23.97
C HIS A 253 -5.24 -13.91 23.50
N LEU A 254 -5.60 -14.83 22.62
CA LEU A 254 -4.68 -15.81 22.01
C LEU A 254 -3.84 -15.29 20.84
N GLY A 255 -4.01 -14.01 20.42
CA GLY A 255 -3.26 -13.41 19.31
C GLY A 255 -3.66 -13.93 17.92
N LEU A 256 -4.79 -14.64 17.78
CA LEU A 256 -5.25 -15.27 16.54
C LEU A 256 -5.67 -14.25 15.46
N HIS A 257 -6.01 -13.03 15.85
CA HIS A 257 -6.32 -11.92 14.92
C HIS A 257 -5.16 -11.54 13.99
N ARG A 258 -3.93 -11.87 14.36
CA ARG A 258 -2.72 -11.67 13.51
C ARG A 258 -2.57 -12.74 12.43
N GLY A 259 -3.52 -13.67 12.36
CA GLY A 259 -3.47 -14.87 11.52
C GLY A 259 -2.65 -15.98 12.16
N TRP A 260 -3.07 -17.24 11.96
CA TRP A 260 -2.45 -18.41 12.57
C TRP A 260 -0.93 -18.54 12.27
N LYS A 261 -0.46 -17.99 11.14
CA LYS A 261 0.98 -17.98 10.81
C LYS A 261 1.81 -17.05 11.72
N ALA A 262 1.20 -16.02 12.29
CA ALA A 262 1.87 -15.13 13.23
C ALA A 262 2.01 -15.78 14.61
N SER A 263 1.08 -16.67 14.96
CA SER A 263 1.06 -17.41 16.25
C SER A 263 2.04 -18.59 16.30
N ILE A 264 2.71 -18.94 15.17
CA ILE A 264 3.75 -19.98 15.15
C ILE A 264 5.05 -19.37 15.68
N PRO A 265 5.66 -19.92 16.75
CA PRO A 265 6.97 -19.48 17.25
C PRO A 265 8.03 -19.48 16.15
N ASP A 266 8.95 -18.50 16.18
CA ASP A 266 9.99 -18.37 15.14
C ASP A 266 10.89 -19.60 15.05
N ALA A 267 11.08 -20.32 16.16
CA ALA A 267 11.78 -21.60 16.20
C ALA A 267 11.16 -22.67 15.28
N VAL A 268 9.84 -22.62 15.04
CA VAL A 268 9.12 -23.59 14.20
C VAL A 268 8.99 -23.09 12.76
N LYS A 269 9.03 -21.76 12.54
CA LYS A 269 8.94 -21.16 11.20
C LYS A 269 10.11 -21.54 10.28
N GLY A 270 11.32 -21.70 10.85
CA GLY A 270 12.52 -22.09 10.13
C GLY A 270 12.44 -23.48 9.49
N PRO A 271 12.13 -24.55 10.25
CA PRO A 271 11.89 -25.88 9.72
C PRO A 271 10.76 -25.99 8.71
N LEU A 272 9.62 -25.31 8.95
CA LEU A 272 8.48 -25.29 8.02
C LEU A 272 8.81 -24.63 6.68
N LYS A 273 9.63 -23.58 6.66
CA LYS A 273 10.12 -22.97 5.41
C LYS A 273 11.04 -23.92 4.64
N LYS A 274 11.87 -24.74 5.32
CA LYS A 274 12.74 -25.75 4.70
C LYS A 274 11.92 -26.90 4.12
N LEU A 275 10.93 -27.41 4.85
CA LEU A 275 9.99 -28.45 4.37
C LEU A 275 9.23 -28.00 3.12
N ARG A 276 8.71 -26.77 3.12
CA ARG A 276 7.99 -26.22 1.97
C ARG A 276 8.90 -26.06 0.72
N LYS A 277 10.17 -25.68 0.89
CA LYS A 277 11.13 -25.65 -0.20
C LYS A 277 11.44 -27.06 -0.74
N PHE A 278 11.50 -28.05 0.14
CA PHE A 278 11.70 -29.45 -0.24
C PHE A 278 10.53 -29.99 -1.06
N TRP A 279 9.28 -29.72 -0.65
CA TRP A 279 8.07 -30.14 -1.38
C TRP A 279 7.90 -29.45 -2.74
N HIS A 280 8.30 -28.19 -2.89
CA HIS A 280 8.27 -27.48 -4.17
C HIS A 280 9.45 -27.85 -5.10
N GLY A 281 10.46 -28.53 -4.60
CA GLY A 281 11.59 -29.04 -5.38
C GLY A 281 11.34 -30.41 -6.04
N PHE A 282 10.29 -31.14 -5.66
CA PHE A 282 9.93 -32.46 -6.23
C PHE A 282 8.83 -32.40 -7.31
N GLY A 283 8.37 -31.22 -7.70
CA GLY A 283 7.37 -31.01 -8.75
C GLY A 283 7.99 -30.37 -10.00
N LYS A 284 8.97 -31.04 -10.61
CA LYS A 284 9.42 -30.81 -11.97
C LYS A 284 9.39 -32.13 -12.74
#